data_fc1cb7a89da657c8abd8f52b0bcdd125
#
_entry.id   fc1cb7a89da657c8abd8f52b0bcdd125
#
_cell.length_a   1.000
_cell.length_b   1.000
_cell.length_c   1.000
_cell.angle_alpha   90.00
_cell.angle_beta   90.00
_cell.angle_gamma   90.00
#
_symmetry.space_group_name_H-M   'P 1'
#
loop_
_entity.id
_entity.type
_entity.pdbx_description
1 polymer ?
#
loop_
_entity_poly.entity_id
_entity_poly.type
_entity_poly.pdbx_seq_one_letter_code
_entity_poly.pdbx_strand_id
1 'polypeptide(L)'
;MGRDELRQFDFLGAGDPGALDALFGRGGGNGPGPAPWYRFGWMAADLDPLRLSPPVVHPDLAAAREAMDADEAARLDAHWCGSVGWEIGHLQDAERAAWLVAEIEAGWTPPGDLRAAALDLIARGEAFEAIFAKRLPTVKIFGLSGSETYLVAIEAAIREAGAKSVAVGGMHRGRLTQMALSFEKPLVRCIAECMGTPDLPEALGASSDVPYHLGWEGTRADGVHMWVAPHPSHLSIVPALTLGRAYAMAREAGETPLPLLLHTDAAVAGQGVNMELLQLSGLPHYTVGGTIHLVLNNQLGFTTDPEEARTARACTDIAKLIEAPVIHVNGDDPDAVLAAVRVAARYRNRFGADVVVDLVTYRRRGHNEIEEARFTQPLQYKVIDALPPISTRYAQALGTDAPDLTAFRAEMDEAFAAAKSWAPNGPDMTPGLARDIEARLCDPVETGVDVERLRALGIAMATPPDGMTLHPKVLQFL
;
A
#
# COMPACT_ATOMS: atom_id res chain seq x y z
N MET A 1 -28.69 -15.27 -27.16
CA MET A 1 -28.05 -14.03 -26.65
C MET A 1 -28.16 -12.99 -27.75
N GLY A 2 -28.98 -11.94 -27.54
CA GLY A 2 -29.09 -10.82 -28.44
C GLY A 2 -27.87 -9.91 -28.37
N ARG A 3 -27.68 -9.05 -29.37
CA ARG A 3 -26.59 -8.05 -29.39
C ARG A 3 -26.55 -7.17 -28.13
N ASP A 4 -27.67 -7.02 -27.43
CA ASP A 4 -27.79 -6.17 -26.23
C ASP A 4 -27.31 -6.90 -24.96
N GLU A 5 -27.30 -8.24 -24.92
CA GLU A 5 -26.71 -9.00 -23.81
C GLU A 5 -25.17 -9.04 -23.87
N LEU A 6 -24.59 -8.85 -25.06
CA LEU A 6 -23.12 -8.73 -25.22
C LEU A 6 -22.60 -7.35 -24.81
N ARG A 7 -23.46 -6.33 -24.69
CA ARG A 7 -23.08 -4.98 -24.21
C ARG A 7 -22.81 -4.92 -22.70
N GLN A 8 -23.16 -5.94 -21.93
CA GLN A 8 -22.72 -6.07 -20.53
C GLN A 8 -21.22 -6.38 -20.38
N PHE A 9 -20.54 -6.67 -21.49
CA PHE A 9 -19.09 -6.84 -21.56
C PHE A 9 -18.45 -5.68 -22.31
N ASP A 10 -18.84 -4.45 -22.00
CA ASP A 10 -18.11 -3.26 -22.47
C ASP A 10 -16.81 -3.12 -21.64
N PHE A 11 -15.85 -3.99 -21.97
CA PHE A 11 -14.50 -3.99 -21.38
C PHE A 11 -13.70 -2.73 -21.71
N LEU A 12 -14.16 -1.95 -22.66
CA LEU A 12 -13.58 -0.68 -23.05
C LEU A 12 -14.58 0.39 -22.66
N GLY A 13 -14.73 0.69 -21.35
CA GLY A 13 -15.63 1.74 -20.91
C GLY A 13 -15.61 2.88 -21.95
N ALA A 14 -16.66 2.98 -22.74
CA ALA A 14 -16.74 3.94 -23.85
C ALA A 14 -16.94 5.36 -23.28
N GLY A 15 -15.91 5.86 -22.58
CA GLY A 15 -15.74 7.28 -22.37
C GLY A 15 -15.63 7.93 -23.76
N ASP A 16 -16.20 9.11 -23.91
CA ASP A 16 -16.07 9.88 -25.14
C ASP A 16 -14.57 10.05 -25.49
N PRO A 17 -14.04 9.40 -26.56
CA PRO A 17 -12.65 9.54 -26.96
C PRO A 17 -12.27 11.01 -27.20
N GLY A 18 -13.20 11.84 -27.63
CA GLY A 18 -13.02 13.27 -27.82
C GLY A 18 -12.75 14.01 -26.50
N ALA A 19 -13.33 13.56 -25.39
CA ALA A 19 -13.07 14.16 -24.07
C ALA A 19 -11.64 13.89 -23.57
N LEU A 20 -11.11 12.68 -23.80
CA LEU A 20 -9.71 12.33 -23.49
C LEU A 20 -8.74 13.07 -24.40
N ASP A 21 -9.06 13.16 -25.69
CA ASP A 21 -8.23 13.91 -26.65
C ASP A 21 -8.18 15.40 -26.30
N ALA A 22 -9.29 15.98 -25.84
CA ALA A 22 -9.32 17.35 -25.34
C ALA A 22 -8.49 17.52 -24.06
N LEU A 23 -8.61 16.58 -23.09
CA LEU A 23 -7.92 16.64 -21.82
C LEU A 23 -6.40 16.46 -21.96
N PHE A 24 -5.99 15.46 -22.75
CA PHE A 24 -4.58 15.11 -22.91
C PHE A 24 -3.93 15.64 -24.21
N GLY A 25 -4.63 16.46 -24.99
CA GLY A 25 -4.10 17.09 -26.20
C GLY A 25 -3.74 16.11 -27.29
N ARG A 26 -4.40 14.93 -27.35
CA ARG A 26 -4.13 13.91 -28.39
C ARG A 26 -4.74 14.26 -29.74
N GLY A 27 -5.67 15.20 -29.79
CA GLY A 27 -6.45 15.60 -30.96
C GLY A 27 -5.94 16.82 -31.75
N GLY A 28 -4.72 17.29 -31.55
CA GLY A 28 -4.10 18.34 -32.39
C GLY A 28 -4.70 19.74 -32.24
N GLY A 29 -5.19 20.13 -31.06
CA GLY A 29 -5.66 21.48 -30.76
C GLY A 29 -4.53 22.52 -30.89
N ASN A 30 -4.79 23.60 -31.65
CA ASN A 30 -3.82 24.64 -32.00
C ASN A 30 -3.64 25.72 -30.88
N GLY A 31 -3.23 25.33 -29.66
CA GLY A 31 -2.94 26.33 -28.62
C GLY A 31 -2.18 25.75 -27.41
N PRO A 32 -1.49 26.61 -26.64
CA PRO A 32 -0.85 26.19 -25.41
C PRO A 32 -1.93 25.88 -24.36
N GLY A 33 -2.20 24.58 -24.15
CA GLY A 33 -3.14 24.09 -23.13
C GLY A 33 -2.40 23.35 -22.01
N PRO A 34 -3.09 22.99 -20.92
CA PRO A 34 -2.49 22.32 -19.76
C PRO A 34 -2.12 20.83 -19.99
N ALA A 35 -2.53 20.26 -21.13
CA ALA A 35 -2.33 18.84 -21.46
C ALA A 35 -0.89 18.31 -21.26
N PRO A 36 0.20 19.05 -21.58
CA PRO A 36 1.55 18.60 -21.34
C PRO A 36 1.86 18.40 -19.83
N TRP A 37 1.26 19.18 -18.92
CA TRP A 37 1.38 18.98 -17.48
C TRP A 37 0.67 17.70 -17.04
N TYR A 38 -0.53 17.44 -17.54
CA TYR A 38 -1.32 16.24 -17.23
C TYR A 38 -0.63 14.95 -17.69
N ARG A 39 0.14 15.02 -18.78
CA ARG A 39 0.87 13.88 -19.35
C ARG A 39 2.27 13.69 -18.78
N PHE A 40 2.99 14.78 -18.57
CA PHE A 40 4.43 14.73 -18.33
C PHE A 40 4.89 15.47 -17.08
N GLY A 41 3.98 16.15 -16.37
CA GLY A 41 4.31 16.91 -15.15
C GLY A 41 4.98 16.06 -14.10
N TRP A 42 4.55 14.80 -13.93
CA TRP A 42 5.13 13.87 -12.97
C TRP A 42 6.63 13.61 -13.18
N MET A 43 7.11 13.69 -14.43
CA MET A 43 8.53 13.52 -14.75
C MET A 43 9.38 14.71 -14.31
N ALA A 44 8.76 15.89 -14.24
CA ALA A 44 9.39 17.14 -13.84
C ALA A 44 9.21 17.44 -12.33
N ALA A 45 8.50 16.58 -11.60
CA ALA A 45 8.30 16.71 -10.15
C ALA A 45 9.60 16.42 -9.36
N ASP A 46 9.78 17.11 -8.23
CA ASP A 46 10.92 16.92 -7.31
C ASP A 46 10.64 15.73 -6.38
N LEU A 47 10.87 14.54 -6.89
CA LEU A 47 10.48 13.28 -6.23
C LEU A 47 11.60 12.65 -5.40
N ASP A 48 12.89 12.87 -5.79
CA ASP A 48 14.00 12.20 -5.10
C ASP A 48 14.49 13.00 -3.88
N PRO A 49 14.25 12.52 -2.66
CA PRO A 49 14.70 13.20 -1.44
C PRO A 49 16.23 13.34 -1.34
N LEU A 50 16.98 12.49 -2.03
CA LEU A 50 18.44 12.54 -2.06
C LEU A 50 18.98 13.45 -3.19
N ARG A 51 18.13 13.84 -4.13
CA ARG A 51 18.49 14.64 -5.32
C ARG A 51 19.63 14.05 -6.16
N LEU A 52 19.73 12.73 -6.15
CA LEU A 52 20.67 11.98 -6.99
C LEU A 52 20.11 11.74 -8.39
N SER A 53 18.77 11.70 -8.50
CA SER A 53 18.03 11.57 -9.77
C SER A 53 17.27 12.87 -10.04
N PRO A 54 17.82 13.78 -10.87
CA PRO A 54 17.17 15.07 -11.13
C PRO A 54 15.86 14.89 -11.93
N PRO A 55 14.89 15.80 -11.75
CA PRO A 55 13.68 15.84 -12.56
C PRO A 55 13.99 15.92 -14.06
N VAL A 56 13.14 15.28 -14.88
CA VAL A 56 13.29 15.28 -16.35
C VAL A 56 12.15 16.07 -16.97
N VAL A 57 12.45 17.17 -17.60
CA VAL A 57 11.46 17.96 -18.33
C VAL A 57 11.27 17.42 -19.74
N HIS A 58 10.05 16.91 -20.02
CA HIS A 58 9.70 16.44 -21.36
C HIS A 58 9.69 17.61 -22.35
N PRO A 59 10.14 17.45 -23.62
CA PRO A 59 10.17 18.53 -24.62
C PRO A 59 8.82 19.22 -24.82
N ASP A 60 7.72 18.47 -24.85
CA ASP A 60 6.37 19.05 -24.98
C ASP A 60 5.99 19.93 -23.79
N LEU A 61 6.40 19.55 -22.56
CA LEU A 61 6.18 20.37 -21.36
C LEU A 61 7.03 21.63 -21.38
N ALA A 62 8.29 21.53 -21.82
CA ALA A 62 9.15 22.70 -21.98
C ALA A 62 8.58 23.70 -23.00
N ALA A 63 8.17 23.21 -24.17
CA ALA A 63 7.54 24.05 -25.20
C ALA A 63 6.23 24.69 -24.72
N ALA A 64 5.41 23.96 -23.96
CA ALA A 64 4.17 24.49 -23.40
C ALA A 64 4.44 25.58 -22.36
N ARG A 65 5.46 25.44 -21.50
CA ARG A 65 5.87 26.48 -20.53
C ARG A 65 6.28 27.77 -21.22
N GLU A 66 7.01 27.67 -22.34
CA GLU A 66 7.47 28.84 -23.12
C GLU A 66 6.31 29.52 -23.86
N ALA A 67 5.28 28.78 -24.28
CA ALA A 67 4.16 29.28 -25.05
C ALA A 67 2.99 29.81 -24.21
N MET A 68 2.92 29.47 -22.92
CA MET A 68 1.85 29.83 -22.00
C MET A 68 2.18 31.14 -21.25
N ASP A 69 1.15 31.80 -20.72
CA ASP A 69 1.33 32.89 -19.77
C ASP A 69 2.13 32.41 -18.54
N ALA A 70 3.07 33.23 -18.08
CA ALA A 70 4.02 32.86 -17.03
C ALA A 70 3.33 32.54 -15.69
N ASP A 71 2.28 33.29 -15.33
CA ASP A 71 1.54 33.04 -14.07
C ASP A 71 0.74 31.76 -14.14
N GLU A 72 0.13 31.47 -15.30
CA GLU A 72 -0.60 30.24 -15.53
C GLU A 72 0.33 29.02 -15.59
N ALA A 73 1.49 29.12 -16.24
CA ALA A 73 2.51 28.08 -16.24
C ALA A 73 3.02 27.79 -14.82
N ALA A 74 3.26 28.83 -14.02
CA ALA A 74 3.67 28.67 -12.63
C ALA A 74 2.59 28.01 -11.76
N ARG A 75 1.31 28.34 -11.99
CA ARG A 75 0.17 27.71 -11.32
C ARG A 75 0.12 26.21 -11.64
N LEU A 76 0.25 25.83 -12.91
CA LEU A 76 0.28 24.44 -13.33
C LEU A 76 1.50 23.69 -12.77
N ASP A 77 2.66 24.30 -12.79
CA ASP A 77 3.86 23.71 -12.21
C ASP A 77 3.71 23.45 -10.71
N ALA A 78 3.08 24.35 -9.98
CA ALA A 78 2.81 24.17 -8.55
C ALA A 78 1.93 22.94 -8.26
N HIS A 79 0.95 22.63 -9.12
CA HIS A 79 0.09 21.47 -8.95
C HIS A 79 0.69 20.16 -9.49
N TRP A 80 1.41 20.24 -10.61
CA TRP A 80 1.79 19.06 -11.40
C TRP A 80 3.27 18.69 -11.33
N CYS A 81 4.14 19.63 -10.90
CA CYS A 81 5.59 19.44 -10.91
C CYS A 81 6.23 19.69 -9.54
N GLY A 82 5.45 19.70 -8.45
CA GLY A 82 5.93 19.86 -7.07
C GLY A 82 6.48 18.58 -6.47
N SER A 83 6.28 18.38 -5.16
CA SER A 83 6.67 17.16 -4.44
C SER A 83 5.77 15.95 -4.75
N VAL A 84 4.72 16.12 -5.58
CA VAL A 84 3.84 15.04 -6.07
C VAL A 84 3.87 15.00 -7.58
N GLY A 85 4.13 13.83 -8.12
CA GLY A 85 4.07 13.53 -9.55
C GLY A 85 2.81 12.70 -9.87
N TRP A 86 1.86 13.30 -10.59
CA TRP A 86 0.60 12.69 -10.94
C TRP A 86 0.70 12.00 -12.30
N GLU A 87 0.95 10.71 -12.32
CA GLU A 87 1.05 9.94 -13.57
C GLU A 87 -0.32 9.39 -13.95
N ILE A 88 -1.07 10.17 -14.73
CA ILE A 88 -2.46 9.87 -15.15
C ILE A 88 -2.65 9.88 -16.68
N GLY A 89 -1.63 10.27 -17.44
CA GLY A 89 -1.71 10.42 -18.89
C GLY A 89 -1.97 9.12 -19.68
N HIS A 90 -1.88 7.96 -19.02
CA HIS A 90 -2.16 6.64 -19.60
C HIS A 90 -3.63 6.20 -19.46
N LEU A 91 -4.43 6.89 -18.65
CA LEU A 91 -5.83 6.57 -18.45
C LEU A 91 -6.63 6.70 -19.75
N GLN A 92 -7.57 5.76 -19.97
CA GLN A 92 -8.49 5.78 -21.11
C GLN A 92 -9.93 6.10 -20.69
N ASP A 93 -10.22 6.13 -19.39
CA ASP A 93 -11.49 6.53 -18.84
C ASP A 93 -11.54 8.04 -18.61
N ALA A 94 -12.35 8.74 -19.43
CA ALA A 94 -12.45 10.21 -19.42
C ALA A 94 -13.03 10.75 -18.11
N GLU A 95 -13.98 10.05 -17.48
CA GLU A 95 -14.56 10.48 -16.20
C GLU A 95 -13.52 10.43 -15.09
N ARG A 96 -12.76 9.32 -15.00
CA ARG A 96 -11.70 9.14 -14.02
C ARG A 96 -10.59 10.17 -14.20
N ALA A 97 -10.15 10.37 -15.44
CA ALA A 97 -9.10 11.35 -15.76
C ALA A 97 -9.53 12.79 -15.42
N ALA A 98 -10.74 13.21 -15.83
CA ALA A 98 -11.25 14.54 -15.54
C ALA A 98 -11.46 14.77 -14.04
N TRP A 99 -11.93 13.77 -13.32
CA TRP A 99 -12.07 13.85 -11.87
C TRP A 99 -10.73 14.04 -11.16
N LEU A 100 -9.69 13.28 -11.57
CA LEU A 100 -8.35 13.42 -11.02
C LEU A 100 -7.78 14.81 -11.28
N VAL A 101 -7.91 15.33 -12.51
CA VAL A 101 -7.48 16.69 -12.84
C VAL A 101 -8.15 17.71 -11.93
N ALA A 102 -9.48 17.61 -11.75
CA ALA A 102 -10.22 18.51 -10.88
C ALA A 102 -9.79 18.42 -9.40
N GLU A 103 -9.55 17.22 -8.86
CA GLU A 103 -9.09 17.04 -7.48
C GLU A 103 -7.66 17.59 -7.28
N ILE A 104 -6.77 17.38 -8.24
CA ILE A 104 -5.39 17.86 -8.20
C ILE A 104 -5.36 19.38 -8.25
N GLU A 105 -6.08 19.99 -9.19
CA GLU A 105 -6.10 21.45 -9.37
C GLU A 105 -6.91 22.20 -8.31
N ALA A 106 -7.85 21.53 -7.63
CA ALA A 106 -8.48 22.08 -6.44
C ALA A 106 -7.49 22.37 -5.32
N GLY A 107 -6.38 21.62 -5.29
CA GLY A 107 -5.36 21.71 -4.28
C GLY A 107 -5.88 21.34 -2.88
N TRP A 108 -4.98 21.01 -2.00
CA TRP A 108 -5.32 20.77 -0.59
C TRP A 108 -4.08 20.94 0.28
N THR A 109 -4.25 21.72 1.33
CA THR A 109 -3.21 21.88 2.35
C THR A 109 -3.65 21.14 3.60
N PRO A 110 -2.82 20.24 4.16
CA PRO A 110 -3.18 19.52 5.38
C PRO A 110 -3.46 20.48 6.53
N PRO A 111 -4.54 20.29 7.31
CA PRO A 111 -4.80 21.05 8.52
C PRO A 111 -3.68 20.89 9.56
N GLY A 112 -3.54 21.88 10.45
CA GLY A 112 -2.45 21.92 11.43
C GLY A 112 -2.45 20.74 12.41
N ASP A 113 -3.60 20.22 12.78
CA ASP A 113 -3.75 19.02 13.61
C ASP A 113 -3.24 17.77 12.93
N LEU A 114 -3.48 17.60 11.62
CA LEU A 114 -2.94 16.48 10.85
C LEU A 114 -1.43 16.58 10.68
N ARG A 115 -0.90 17.77 10.49
CA ARG A 115 0.55 18.01 10.42
C ARG A 115 1.23 17.67 11.75
N ALA A 116 0.62 18.09 12.86
CA ALA A 116 1.11 17.77 14.20
C ALA A 116 1.08 16.25 14.47
N ALA A 117 0.00 15.56 14.09
CA ALA A 117 -0.11 14.10 14.21
C ALA A 117 0.91 13.37 13.33
N ALA A 118 1.14 13.85 12.10
CA ALA A 118 2.17 13.29 11.22
C ALA A 118 3.56 13.46 11.81
N LEU A 119 3.88 14.63 12.35
CA LEU A 119 5.16 14.91 12.99
C LEU A 119 5.39 13.99 14.22
N ASP A 120 4.37 13.83 15.07
CA ASP A 120 4.44 12.95 16.25
C ASP A 120 4.66 11.49 15.81
N LEU A 121 3.93 11.01 14.81
CA LEU A 121 4.05 9.64 14.31
C LEU A 121 5.42 9.35 13.70
N ILE A 122 5.98 10.28 12.92
CA ILE A 122 7.34 10.18 12.37
C ILE A 122 8.35 10.08 13.51
N ALA A 123 8.26 10.98 14.48
CA ALA A 123 9.19 11.03 15.62
C ALA A 123 9.10 9.77 16.49
N ARG A 124 7.90 9.22 16.70
CA ARG A 124 7.71 7.92 17.39
C ARG A 124 8.30 6.76 16.59
N GLY A 125 8.16 6.76 15.26
CA GLY A 125 8.78 5.76 14.39
C GLY A 125 10.31 5.74 14.53
N GLU A 126 10.94 6.91 14.45
CA GLU A 126 12.37 7.08 14.66
C GLU A 126 12.81 6.60 16.06
N ALA A 127 12.05 6.98 17.09
CA ALA A 127 12.36 6.60 18.48
C ALA A 127 12.17 5.10 18.73
N PHE A 128 11.10 4.49 18.19
CA PHE A 128 10.84 3.06 18.28
C PHE A 128 12.03 2.26 17.76
N GLU A 129 12.48 2.53 16.54
CA GLU A 129 13.59 1.82 15.91
C GLU A 129 14.93 2.07 16.62
N ALA A 130 15.15 3.29 17.11
CA ALA A 130 16.35 3.61 17.90
C ALA A 130 16.39 2.85 19.22
N ILE A 131 15.24 2.69 19.91
CA ILE A 131 15.13 1.91 21.16
C ILE A 131 15.37 0.42 20.87
N PHE A 132 14.75 -0.13 19.81
CA PHE A 132 14.97 -1.53 19.42
C PHE A 132 16.43 -1.80 19.06
N ALA A 133 17.05 -0.97 18.24
CA ALA A 133 18.46 -1.11 17.88
C ALA A 133 19.39 -1.09 19.09
N LYS A 134 19.05 -0.33 20.14
CA LYS A 134 19.84 -0.28 21.38
C LYS A 134 19.60 -1.47 22.28
N ARG A 135 18.37 -1.96 22.41
CA ARG A 135 17.99 -3.00 23.39
C ARG A 135 18.06 -4.41 22.83
N LEU A 136 17.84 -4.56 21.52
CA LEU A 136 17.79 -5.83 20.81
C LEU A 136 18.68 -5.78 19.55
N PRO A 137 20.00 -5.52 19.70
CA PRO A 137 20.90 -5.22 18.58
C PRO A 137 21.11 -6.38 17.60
N THR A 138 20.75 -7.61 17.99
CA THR A 138 20.89 -8.82 17.15
C THR A 138 19.58 -9.21 16.45
N VAL A 139 18.48 -8.55 16.79
CA VAL A 139 17.16 -8.82 16.18
C VAL A 139 17.04 -8.07 14.86
N LYS A 140 16.70 -8.81 13.81
CA LYS A 140 16.40 -8.20 12.52
C LYS A 140 14.98 -7.64 12.55
N ILE A 141 14.85 -6.34 12.38
CA ILE A 141 13.56 -5.63 12.32
C ILE A 141 13.24 -5.09 10.93
N PHE A 142 14.24 -5.03 10.04
CA PHE A 142 14.12 -4.44 8.71
C PHE A 142 13.47 -3.03 8.77
N GLY A 143 14.10 -2.13 9.52
CA GLY A 143 13.53 -0.85 9.90
C GLY A 143 13.14 0.08 8.75
N LEU A 144 12.30 1.07 9.06
CA LEU A 144 11.83 2.13 8.15
C LEU A 144 12.82 3.30 8.04
N SER A 145 13.88 3.33 8.84
CA SER A 145 14.73 4.53 8.98
C SER A 145 15.11 5.18 7.64
N GLY A 146 14.67 6.41 7.43
CA GLY A 146 14.70 7.17 6.17
C GLY A 146 13.40 7.08 5.35
N SER A 147 12.38 6.43 5.88
CA SER A 147 11.08 6.23 5.22
C SER A 147 9.93 6.31 6.23
N GLU A 148 10.08 7.02 7.34
CA GLU A 148 9.10 7.06 8.44
C GLU A 148 7.76 7.68 8.01
N THR A 149 7.73 8.51 6.98
CA THR A 149 6.51 9.04 6.35
C THR A 149 5.60 7.96 5.76
N TYR A 150 6.12 6.74 5.60
CA TYR A 150 5.29 5.60 5.23
C TYR A 150 4.23 5.28 6.28
N LEU A 151 4.51 5.52 7.56
CA LEU A 151 3.51 5.43 8.64
C LEU A 151 2.41 6.47 8.44
N VAL A 152 2.77 7.70 8.05
CA VAL A 152 1.83 8.77 7.74
C VAL A 152 0.93 8.38 6.55
N ALA A 153 1.51 7.76 5.53
CA ALA A 153 0.76 7.28 4.37
C ALA A 153 -0.27 6.20 4.75
N ILE A 154 0.11 5.25 5.62
CA ILE A 154 -0.80 4.21 6.13
C ILE A 154 -1.96 4.84 6.91
N GLU A 155 -1.67 5.73 7.86
CA GLU A 155 -2.69 6.40 8.67
C GLU A 155 -3.63 7.27 7.81
N ALA A 156 -3.06 8.00 6.85
CA ALA A 156 -3.85 8.78 5.90
C ALA A 156 -4.76 7.89 5.06
N ALA A 157 -4.29 6.73 4.57
CA ALA A 157 -5.09 5.80 3.78
C ALA A 157 -6.29 5.27 4.58
N ILE A 158 -6.07 4.85 5.82
CA ILE A 158 -7.12 4.34 6.72
C ILE A 158 -8.16 5.43 7.00
N ARG A 159 -7.71 6.61 7.38
CA ARG A 159 -8.57 7.75 7.72
C ARG A 159 -9.38 8.25 6.53
N GLU A 160 -8.72 8.53 5.40
CA GLU A 160 -9.37 9.11 4.22
C GLU A 160 -10.30 8.12 3.52
N ALA A 161 -10.02 6.82 3.62
CA ALA A 161 -10.94 5.79 3.13
C ALA A 161 -12.21 5.71 4.01
N GLY A 162 -12.17 6.17 5.26
CA GLY A 162 -13.29 6.04 6.21
C GLY A 162 -13.65 4.58 6.48
N ALA A 163 -12.66 3.69 6.42
CA ALA A 163 -12.87 2.26 6.53
C ALA A 163 -13.13 1.84 7.97
N LYS A 164 -14.12 0.97 8.19
CA LYS A 164 -14.37 0.33 9.50
C LYS A 164 -13.53 -0.93 9.68
N SER A 165 -13.07 -1.50 8.60
CA SER A 165 -12.18 -2.65 8.60
C SER A 165 -11.14 -2.55 7.51
N VAL A 166 -9.94 -3.04 7.78
CA VAL A 166 -8.77 -2.98 6.88
C VAL A 166 -8.14 -4.36 6.78
N ALA A 167 -7.94 -4.82 5.56
CA ALA A 167 -7.14 -6.01 5.26
C ALA A 167 -5.77 -5.56 4.73
N VAL A 168 -4.72 -5.81 5.50
CA VAL A 168 -3.35 -5.39 5.17
C VAL A 168 -2.54 -6.57 4.68
N GLY A 169 -2.03 -6.46 3.46
CA GLY A 169 -1.01 -7.35 2.93
C GLY A 169 0.30 -6.60 2.77
N GLY A 170 1.37 -7.10 3.35
CA GLY A 170 2.55 -6.26 3.44
C GLY A 170 3.87 -6.94 3.21
N MET A 171 4.87 -6.10 3.22
CA MET A 171 6.29 -6.39 3.16
C MET A 171 6.88 -6.54 4.57
N HIS A 172 8.12 -7.04 4.67
CA HIS A 172 8.86 -7.10 5.94
C HIS A 172 9.42 -5.74 6.37
N ARG A 173 9.68 -4.80 5.42
CA ARG A 173 10.26 -3.48 5.71
C ARG A 173 9.36 -2.67 6.65
N GLY A 174 9.91 -2.25 7.80
CA GLY A 174 9.19 -1.49 8.82
C GLY A 174 8.03 -2.22 9.48
N ARG A 175 7.94 -3.55 9.31
CA ARG A 175 6.76 -4.30 9.76
C ARG A 175 6.49 -4.16 11.24
N LEU A 176 7.52 -4.30 12.10
CA LEU A 176 7.34 -4.18 13.54
C LEU A 176 6.90 -2.77 13.95
N THR A 177 7.46 -1.75 13.31
CA THR A 177 7.10 -0.34 13.53
C THR A 177 5.65 -0.09 13.11
N GLN A 178 5.22 -0.59 11.94
CA GLN A 178 3.82 -0.51 11.47
C GLN A 178 2.87 -1.27 12.40
N MET A 179 3.23 -2.49 12.82
CA MET A 179 2.42 -3.31 13.72
C MET A 179 2.16 -2.57 15.04
N ALA A 180 3.19 -1.96 15.61
CA ALA A 180 3.09 -1.26 16.89
C ALA A 180 2.39 0.10 16.77
N LEU A 181 2.74 0.91 15.78
CA LEU A 181 2.34 2.31 15.72
C LEU A 181 1.11 2.58 14.85
N SER A 182 0.91 1.79 13.77
CA SER A 182 -0.22 2.00 12.85
C SER A 182 -1.32 0.95 13.03
N PHE A 183 -0.98 -0.29 13.37
CA PHE A 183 -1.98 -1.35 13.52
C PHE A 183 -2.32 -1.66 14.97
N GLU A 184 -1.67 -0.97 15.92
CA GLU A 184 -1.90 -1.05 17.36
C GLU A 184 -1.81 -2.48 17.92
N LYS A 185 -0.88 -3.30 17.38
CA LYS A 185 -0.51 -4.55 18.04
C LYS A 185 0.14 -4.20 19.38
N PRO A 186 -0.27 -4.82 20.51
CA PRO A 186 0.25 -4.48 21.82
C PRO A 186 1.79 -4.48 21.87
N LEU A 187 2.40 -3.39 22.31
CA LEU A 187 3.87 -3.23 22.40
C LEU A 187 4.53 -4.36 23.19
N VAL A 188 3.91 -4.78 24.28
CA VAL A 188 4.40 -5.91 25.12
C VAL A 188 4.53 -7.17 24.28
N ARG A 189 3.54 -7.47 23.43
CA ARG A 189 3.56 -8.63 22.55
C ARG A 189 4.62 -8.49 21.46
N CYS A 190 4.69 -7.35 20.78
CA CYS A 190 5.72 -7.09 19.77
C CYS A 190 7.14 -7.29 20.31
N ILE A 191 7.39 -6.80 21.54
CA ILE A 191 8.69 -6.91 22.19
C ILE A 191 8.96 -8.35 22.64
N ALA A 192 7.99 -9.04 23.24
CA ALA A 192 8.13 -10.42 23.69
C ALA A 192 8.45 -11.37 22.54
N GLU A 193 7.74 -11.24 21.41
CA GLU A 193 8.01 -11.97 20.18
C GLU A 193 9.47 -11.73 19.69
N CYS A 194 9.94 -10.47 19.74
CA CYS A 194 11.33 -10.12 19.41
C CYS A 194 12.35 -10.67 20.41
N MET A 195 11.95 -10.91 21.64
CA MET A 195 12.78 -11.57 22.67
C MET A 195 12.77 -13.10 22.55
N GLY A 196 12.05 -13.65 21.59
CA GLY A 196 11.98 -15.09 21.31
C GLY A 196 10.83 -15.81 22.02
N THR A 197 9.89 -15.09 22.62
CA THR A 197 8.67 -15.70 23.16
C THR A 197 7.79 -16.17 22.01
N PRO A 198 7.38 -17.46 21.97
CA PRO A 198 6.50 -17.96 20.92
C PRO A 198 5.19 -17.18 20.88
N ASP A 199 4.63 -16.99 19.68
CA ASP A 199 3.31 -16.39 19.48
C ASP A 199 2.14 -17.36 19.75
N LEU A 200 2.45 -18.66 19.85
CA LEU A 200 1.52 -19.75 20.16
C LEU A 200 1.91 -20.44 21.48
N PRO A 201 0.95 -20.98 22.23
CA PRO A 201 1.24 -21.77 23.42
C PRO A 201 2.12 -22.99 23.11
N GLU A 202 3.12 -23.23 23.94
CA GLU A 202 4.03 -24.38 23.83
C GLU A 202 3.27 -25.73 23.79
N ALA A 203 2.14 -25.80 24.51
CA ALA A 203 1.29 -26.99 24.56
C ALA A 203 0.77 -27.44 23.18
N LEU A 204 0.72 -26.55 22.18
CA LEU A 204 0.32 -26.88 20.82
C LEU A 204 1.41 -27.59 20.02
N GLY A 205 2.64 -27.70 20.54
CA GLY A 205 3.75 -28.30 19.81
C GLY A 205 4.16 -27.59 18.53
N ALA A 206 3.64 -26.36 18.31
CA ALA A 206 3.96 -25.55 17.16
C ALA A 206 5.22 -24.72 17.43
N SER A 207 6.06 -24.54 16.41
CA SER A 207 7.18 -23.60 16.47
C SER A 207 6.74 -22.23 15.99
N SER A 208 7.14 -21.18 16.70
CA SER A 208 6.97 -19.80 16.28
C SER A 208 7.85 -19.47 15.08
N ASP A 209 7.43 -18.46 14.29
CA ASP A 209 8.24 -17.88 13.22
C ASP A 209 8.98 -16.63 13.73
N VAL A 210 9.81 -16.04 12.88
CA VAL A 210 10.49 -14.77 13.20
C VAL A 210 9.48 -13.64 13.39
N PRO A 211 9.74 -12.67 14.29
CA PRO A 211 8.75 -11.66 14.67
C PRO A 211 8.18 -10.85 13.49
N TYR A 212 9.01 -10.55 12.50
CA TYR A 212 8.58 -9.79 11.31
C TYR A 212 7.77 -10.62 10.29
N HIS A 213 7.55 -11.92 10.53
CA HIS A 213 6.64 -12.78 9.76
C HIS A 213 5.24 -12.88 10.37
N LEU A 214 5.10 -12.57 11.65
CA LEU A 214 3.83 -12.76 12.36
C LEU A 214 2.76 -11.79 11.86
N GLY A 215 1.51 -12.27 11.84
CA GLY A 215 0.33 -11.48 11.54
C GLY A 215 -0.23 -10.76 12.78
N TRP A 216 -1.33 -10.06 12.55
CA TRP A 216 -2.10 -9.43 13.62
C TRP A 216 -3.57 -9.32 13.23
N GLU A 217 -4.45 -9.54 14.19
CA GLU A 217 -5.87 -9.23 14.07
C GLU A 217 -6.33 -8.58 15.38
N GLY A 218 -7.00 -7.43 15.29
CA GLY A 218 -7.46 -6.68 16.44
C GLY A 218 -8.22 -5.42 16.04
N THR A 219 -8.74 -4.72 17.02
CA THR A 219 -9.45 -3.46 16.81
C THR A 219 -8.63 -2.32 17.42
N ARG A 220 -8.38 -1.29 16.64
CA ARG A 220 -7.68 -0.07 17.05
C ARG A 220 -8.53 0.75 18.02
N ALA A 221 -7.90 1.68 18.71
CA ALA A 221 -8.57 2.59 19.65
C ALA A 221 -9.66 3.45 18.99
N ASP A 222 -9.52 3.75 17.69
CA ASP A 222 -10.52 4.45 16.89
C ASP A 222 -11.67 3.57 16.39
N GLY A 223 -11.67 2.28 16.75
CA GLY A 223 -12.71 1.31 16.39
C GLY A 223 -12.51 0.61 15.05
N VAL A 224 -11.44 0.89 14.31
CA VAL A 224 -11.14 0.23 13.04
C VAL A 224 -10.62 -1.19 13.29
N HIS A 225 -11.30 -2.18 12.70
CA HIS A 225 -10.86 -3.57 12.76
C HIS A 225 -9.71 -3.81 11.75
N MET A 226 -8.59 -4.33 12.23
CA MET A 226 -7.39 -4.62 11.45
C MET A 226 -7.19 -6.12 11.31
N TRP A 227 -6.99 -6.56 10.08
CA TRP A 227 -6.44 -7.88 9.78
C TRP A 227 -5.14 -7.70 8.98
N VAL A 228 -4.04 -8.20 9.51
CA VAL A 228 -2.70 -8.06 8.90
C VAL A 228 -2.16 -9.44 8.57
N ALA A 229 -1.98 -9.70 7.28
CA ALA A 229 -1.51 -11.00 6.78
C ALA A 229 -0.16 -11.39 7.38
N PRO A 230 0.05 -12.65 7.78
CA PRO A 230 1.37 -13.16 8.15
C PRO A 230 2.29 -13.32 6.93
N HIS A 231 3.55 -13.68 7.17
CA HIS A 231 4.55 -14.07 6.17
C HIS A 231 4.80 -13.03 5.06
N PRO A 232 5.11 -11.77 5.39
CA PRO A 232 5.29 -10.70 4.41
C PRO A 232 6.46 -10.93 3.45
N SER A 233 7.36 -11.85 3.76
CA SER A 233 8.48 -12.23 2.87
C SER A 233 8.05 -13.09 1.68
N HIS A 234 6.82 -13.63 1.67
CA HIS A 234 6.19 -14.28 0.51
C HIS A 234 5.46 -13.25 -0.35
N LEU A 235 6.20 -12.29 -0.86
CA LEU A 235 5.74 -11.02 -1.44
C LEU A 235 4.64 -11.15 -2.49
N SER A 236 4.69 -12.18 -3.33
CA SER A 236 3.72 -12.38 -4.42
C SER A 236 2.45 -13.12 -3.97
N ILE A 237 2.51 -13.90 -2.90
CA ILE A 237 1.36 -14.67 -2.38
C ILE A 237 0.52 -13.83 -1.43
N VAL A 238 1.17 -13.03 -0.57
CA VAL A 238 0.50 -12.24 0.46
C VAL A 238 -0.53 -11.25 -0.11
N PRO A 239 -0.28 -10.51 -1.21
CA PRO A 239 -1.29 -9.69 -1.84
C PRO A 239 -2.56 -10.48 -2.23
N ALA A 240 -2.40 -11.64 -2.88
CA ALA A 240 -3.54 -12.47 -3.28
C ALA A 240 -4.34 -12.98 -2.07
N LEU A 241 -3.64 -13.45 -1.03
CA LEU A 241 -4.26 -13.86 0.24
C LEU A 241 -5.05 -12.71 0.89
N THR A 242 -4.48 -11.53 0.88
CA THR A 242 -5.09 -10.33 1.47
C THR A 242 -6.35 -9.91 0.75
N LEU A 243 -6.34 -9.92 -0.59
CA LEU A 243 -7.55 -9.59 -1.36
C LEU A 243 -8.62 -10.66 -1.20
N GLY A 244 -8.24 -11.96 -1.10
CA GLY A 244 -9.16 -13.03 -0.76
C GLY A 244 -9.79 -12.85 0.63
N ARG A 245 -9.01 -12.43 1.64
CA ARG A 245 -9.54 -12.11 2.97
C ARG A 245 -10.45 -10.88 2.94
N ALA A 246 -10.06 -9.81 2.24
CA ALA A 246 -10.91 -8.63 2.07
C ALA A 246 -12.26 -8.98 1.42
N TYR A 247 -12.24 -9.83 0.41
CA TYR A 247 -13.45 -10.34 -0.24
C TYR A 247 -14.35 -11.11 0.74
N ALA A 248 -13.77 -11.95 1.60
CA ALA A 248 -14.51 -12.67 2.64
C ALA A 248 -15.07 -11.70 3.70
N MET A 249 -14.26 -10.75 4.20
CA MET A 249 -14.69 -9.75 5.18
C MET A 249 -15.89 -8.93 4.67
N ALA A 250 -15.87 -8.54 3.39
CA ALA A 250 -17.00 -7.81 2.79
C ALA A 250 -18.29 -8.62 2.81
N ARG A 251 -18.23 -9.93 2.63
CA ARG A 251 -19.40 -10.83 2.67
C ARG A 251 -19.87 -11.13 4.09
N GLU A 252 -18.95 -11.22 5.03
CA GLU A 252 -19.24 -11.49 6.44
C GLU A 252 -19.88 -10.29 7.12
N ALA A 253 -19.32 -9.09 6.90
CA ALA A 253 -19.74 -7.86 7.57
C ALA A 253 -20.80 -7.05 6.82
N GLY A 254 -21.01 -7.32 5.52
CA GLY A 254 -21.88 -6.52 4.65
C GLY A 254 -21.33 -5.11 4.35
N GLU A 255 -20.07 -4.86 4.66
CA GLU A 255 -19.36 -3.60 4.43
C GLU A 255 -18.07 -3.86 3.65
N THR A 256 -17.71 -2.95 2.73
CA THR A 256 -16.48 -3.08 1.94
C THR A 256 -15.28 -2.68 2.80
N PRO A 257 -14.36 -3.60 3.14
CA PRO A 257 -13.14 -3.26 3.86
C PRO A 257 -12.22 -2.40 2.96
N LEU A 258 -11.21 -1.80 3.56
CA LEU A 258 -10.09 -1.25 2.81
C LEU A 258 -9.03 -2.35 2.60
N PRO A 259 -8.83 -2.85 1.37
CA PRO A 259 -7.62 -3.59 1.06
C PRO A 259 -6.46 -2.61 0.94
N LEU A 260 -5.43 -2.82 1.75
CA LEU A 260 -4.22 -2.00 1.77
C LEU A 260 -3.02 -2.91 1.49
N LEU A 261 -2.45 -2.79 0.30
CA LEU A 261 -1.28 -3.57 -0.09
C LEU A 261 -0.01 -2.74 0.01
N LEU A 262 0.91 -3.22 0.84
CA LEU A 262 2.18 -2.57 1.15
C LEU A 262 3.30 -3.27 0.37
N HIS A 263 3.93 -2.57 -0.56
CA HIS A 263 4.95 -3.11 -1.46
C HIS A 263 6.32 -2.47 -1.22
N THR A 264 7.38 -3.17 -1.62
CA THR A 264 8.68 -2.55 -1.89
C THR A 264 8.87 -2.42 -3.40
N ASP A 265 9.65 -1.43 -3.84
CA ASP A 265 9.90 -1.10 -5.24
C ASP A 265 10.39 -2.28 -6.08
N ALA A 266 11.42 -2.99 -5.60
CA ALA A 266 11.98 -4.12 -6.30
C ALA A 266 11.00 -5.32 -6.41
N ALA A 267 10.16 -5.51 -5.38
CA ALA A 267 9.21 -6.63 -5.35
C ALA A 267 7.99 -6.36 -6.23
N VAL A 268 7.46 -5.13 -6.25
CA VAL A 268 6.27 -4.82 -7.04
C VAL A 268 6.55 -4.89 -8.54
N ALA A 269 7.73 -4.45 -8.96
CA ALA A 269 8.10 -4.37 -10.37
C ALA A 269 8.34 -5.73 -11.04
N GLY A 270 8.81 -6.74 -10.30
CA GLY A 270 9.47 -7.90 -10.89
C GLY A 270 8.76 -9.25 -10.73
N GLN A 271 7.58 -9.32 -10.08
CA GLN A 271 6.92 -10.59 -9.81
C GLN A 271 5.65 -10.77 -10.65
N GLY A 272 5.60 -11.83 -11.49
CA GLY A 272 4.51 -12.09 -12.41
C GLY A 272 3.13 -12.25 -11.73
N VAL A 273 3.09 -12.76 -10.49
CA VAL A 273 1.85 -12.87 -9.71
C VAL A 273 1.23 -11.49 -9.42
N ASN A 274 2.03 -10.44 -9.27
CA ASN A 274 1.49 -9.08 -9.12
C ASN A 274 0.74 -8.63 -10.37
N MET A 275 1.27 -8.95 -11.56
CA MET A 275 0.61 -8.64 -12.83
C MET A 275 -0.70 -9.41 -12.99
N GLU A 276 -0.74 -10.71 -12.62
CA GLU A 276 -1.97 -11.50 -12.63
C GLU A 276 -3.00 -10.95 -11.66
N LEU A 277 -2.59 -10.57 -10.46
CA LEU A 277 -3.46 -10.00 -9.44
C LEU A 277 -4.11 -8.69 -9.92
N LEU A 278 -3.34 -7.81 -10.53
CA LEU A 278 -3.86 -6.59 -11.12
C LEU A 278 -4.89 -6.89 -12.22
N GLN A 279 -4.65 -7.86 -13.10
CA GLN A 279 -5.61 -8.25 -14.13
C GLN A 279 -6.93 -8.83 -13.57
N LEU A 280 -6.92 -9.35 -12.35
CA LEU A 280 -8.13 -9.84 -11.68
C LEU A 280 -8.92 -8.73 -11.00
N SER A 281 -8.33 -7.59 -10.68
CA SER A 281 -8.91 -6.55 -9.80
C SER A 281 -10.26 -6.00 -10.27
N GLY A 282 -10.46 -5.87 -11.58
CA GLY A 282 -11.71 -5.37 -12.20
C GLY A 282 -12.72 -6.46 -12.56
N LEU A 283 -12.41 -7.74 -12.37
CA LEU A 283 -13.32 -8.82 -12.77
C LEU A 283 -14.49 -8.99 -11.78
N PRO A 284 -15.72 -9.25 -12.25
CA PRO A 284 -16.94 -9.23 -11.43
C PRO A 284 -16.92 -10.11 -10.18
N HIS A 285 -16.17 -11.22 -10.18
CA HIS A 285 -16.11 -12.16 -9.05
C HIS A 285 -14.81 -12.10 -8.26
N TYR A 286 -13.90 -11.17 -8.61
CA TYR A 286 -12.62 -10.99 -7.97
C TYR A 286 -12.45 -9.59 -7.37
N THR A 287 -13.22 -8.60 -7.85
CA THR A 287 -13.12 -7.23 -7.33
C THR A 287 -13.45 -7.15 -5.85
N VAL A 288 -12.68 -6.34 -5.15
CA VAL A 288 -12.83 -6.02 -3.72
C VAL A 288 -13.23 -4.56 -3.48
N GLY A 289 -13.71 -3.87 -4.53
CA GLY A 289 -14.08 -2.46 -4.47
C GLY A 289 -12.89 -1.50 -4.47
N GLY A 290 -11.83 -1.90 -5.18
CA GLY A 290 -10.58 -1.15 -5.33
C GLY A 290 -9.61 -1.31 -4.16
N THR A 291 -8.33 -1.29 -4.49
CA THR A 291 -7.20 -1.46 -3.57
C THR A 291 -6.34 -0.20 -3.56
N ILE A 292 -5.85 0.19 -2.39
CA ILE A 292 -4.76 1.16 -2.30
C ILE A 292 -3.45 0.38 -2.23
N HIS A 293 -2.59 0.56 -3.22
CA HIS A 293 -1.25 0.03 -3.26
C HIS A 293 -0.28 1.11 -2.79
N LEU A 294 0.34 0.94 -1.62
CA LEU A 294 1.40 1.81 -1.13
C LEU A 294 2.76 1.17 -1.42
N VAL A 295 3.56 1.80 -2.26
CA VAL A 295 4.90 1.34 -2.59
C VAL A 295 5.92 2.14 -1.77
N LEU A 296 6.64 1.48 -0.91
CA LEU A 296 7.81 2.03 -0.24
C LEU A 296 8.99 1.89 -1.19
N ASN A 297 9.26 2.95 -1.92
CA ASN A 297 10.32 3.02 -2.92
C ASN A 297 11.57 3.66 -2.30
N ASN A 298 12.39 2.85 -1.66
CA ASN A 298 13.66 3.33 -1.11
C ASN A 298 14.81 3.31 -2.14
N GLN A 299 14.49 3.13 -3.41
CA GLN A 299 15.38 3.20 -4.55
C GLN A 299 16.53 2.19 -4.51
N LEU A 300 16.36 1.08 -3.78
CA LEU A 300 17.41 0.08 -3.61
C LEU A 300 16.83 -1.31 -3.36
N GLY A 301 16.95 -2.21 -4.32
CA GLY A 301 16.55 -3.61 -4.19
C GLY A 301 17.66 -4.46 -3.58
N PHE A 302 17.67 -4.68 -2.27
CA PHE A 302 18.77 -5.25 -1.51
C PHE A 302 20.05 -4.40 -1.65
N THR A 303 20.89 -4.65 -2.66
CA THR A 303 22.08 -3.86 -3.02
C THR A 303 22.10 -3.46 -4.50
N THR A 304 20.97 -3.61 -5.20
CA THR A 304 20.85 -3.34 -6.64
C THR A 304 20.16 -2.02 -6.87
N ASP A 305 20.79 -1.12 -7.58
CA ASP A 305 20.24 0.19 -7.95
C ASP A 305 19.11 0.03 -8.99
N PRO A 306 18.16 0.98 -9.08
CA PRO A 306 17.01 0.90 -9.99
C PRO A 306 17.40 0.70 -11.45
N GLU A 307 18.46 1.33 -11.92
CA GLU A 307 18.95 1.27 -13.30
C GLU A 307 19.46 -0.13 -13.69
N GLU A 308 19.92 -0.90 -12.70
CA GLU A 308 20.37 -2.29 -12.88
C GLU A 308 19.24 -3.30 -12.62
N ALA A 309 18.16 -2.88 -11.95
CA ALA A 309 17.08 -3.77 -11.51
C ALA A 309 15.94 -3.90 -12.53
N ARG A 310 15.65 -2.84 -13.31
CA ARG A 310 14.48 -2.81 -14.20
C ARG A 310 14.70 -1.91 -15.42
N THR A 311 14.04 -2.28 -16.54
CA THR A 311 14.00 -1.46 -17.77
C THR A 311 12.98 -0.32 -17.65
N ALA A 312 11.89 -0.56 -16.93
CA ALA A 312 10.84 0.43 -16.73
C ALA A 312 11.35 1.63 -15.93
N ARG A 313 10.87 2.83 -16.25
CA ARG A 313 11.25 4.06 -15.57
C ARG A 313 10.84 4.02 -14.11
N ALA A 314 9.59 3.66 -13.84
CA ALA A 314 9.05 3.52 -12.49
C ALA A 314 8.82 2.05 -12.13
N CYS A 315 9.02 1.70 -10.87
CA CYS A 315 8.67 0.36 -10.35
C CYS A 315 7.17 0.08 -10.44
N THR A 316 6.38 1.12 -10.53
CA THR A 316 4.92 1.11 -10.59
C THR A 316 4.34 1.04 -12.01
N ASP A 317 5.18 0.93 -13.05
CA ASP A 317 4.72 0.84 -14.46
C ASP A 317 3.77 -0.35 -14.70
N ILE A 318 3.78 -1.37 -13.86
CA ILE A 318 2.82 -2.48 -13.92
C ILE A 318 1.36 -2.03 -13.70
N ALA A 319 1.13 -0.92 -13.00
CA ALA A 319 -0.21 -0.36 -12.76
C ALA A 319 -0.91 0.06 -14.06
N LYS A 320 -0.13 0.39 -15.09
CA LYS A 320 -0.64 0.77 -16.42
C LYS A 320 -1.34 -0.39 -17.14
N LEU A 321 -1.12 -1.64 -16.72
CA LEU A 321 -1.81 -2.83 -17.26
C LEU A 321 -3.32 -2.78 -17.02
N ILE A 322 -3.77 -2.08 -15.98
CA ILE A 322 -5.17 -1.95 -15.58
C ILE A 322 -5.63 -0.50 -15.56
N GLU A 323 -4.86 0.40 -16.16
CA GLU A 323 -5.14 1.83 -16.17
C GLU A 323 -5.35 2.43 -14.77
N ALA A 324 -4.65 1.91 -13.77
CA ALA A 324 -4.68 2.49 -12.43
C ALA A 324 -3.83 3.77 -12.40
N PRO A 325 -4.32 4.87 -11.80
CA PRO A 325 -3.51 6.07 -11.64
C PRO A 325 -2.33 5.79 -10.71
N VAL A 326 -1.20 6.39 -11.02
CA VAL A 326 0.01 6.33 -10.19
C VAL A 326 0.31 7.72 -9.64
N ILE A 327 0.52 7.79 -8.34
CA ILE A 327 0.83 9.03 -7.63
C ILE A 327 2.21 8.85 -7.00
N HIS A 328 3.22 9.46 -7.62
CA HIS A 328 4.57 9.50 -7.06
C HIS A 328 4.68 10.63 -6.06
N VAL A 329 5.30 10.41 -4.93
CA VAL A 329 5.44 11.45 -3.92
C VAL A 329 6.81 11.40 -3.25
N ASN A 330 7.40 12.57 -3.07
CA ASN A 330 8.63 12.74 -2.29
C ASN A 330 8.35 12.40 -0.83
N GLY A 331 8.92 11.30 -0.34
CA GLY A 331 8.70 10.83 1.03
C GLY A 331 9.29 11.73 2.12
N ASP A 332 10.14 12.69 1.79
CA ASP A 332 10.65 13.68 2.74
C ASP A 332 9.73 14.90 2.92
N ASP A 333 8.59 14.93 2.20
CA ASP A 333 7.56 15.95 2.31
C ASP A 333 6.25 15.35 2.88
N PRO A 334 6.05 15.34 4.21
CA PRO A 334 4.87 14.76 4.84
C PRO A 334 3.55 15.41 4.42
N ASP A 335 3.54 16.71 4.09
CA ASP A 335 2.35 17.39 3.59
C ASP A 335 1.94 16.86 2.21
N ALA A 336 2.92 16.66 1.32
CA ALA A 336 2.71 16.05 0.02
C ALA A 336 2.21 14.60 0.13
N VAL A 337 2.77 13.83 1.08
CA VAL A 337 2.32 12.45 1.37
C VAL A 337 0.86 12.43 1.80
N LEU A 338 0.45 13.31 2.72
CA LEU A 338 -0.95 13.44 3.16
C LEU A 338 -1.87 13.78 1.99
N ALA A 339 -1.47 14.73 1.13
CA ALA A 339 -2.26 15.15 -0.05
C ALA A 339 -2.38 14.02 -1.09
N ALA A 340 -1.27 13.35 -1.42
CA ALA A 340 -1.24 12.24 -2.36
C ALA A 340 -2.16 11.09 -1.94
N VAL A 341 -2.05 10.66 -0.69
CA VAL A 341 -2.85 9.55 -0.16
C VAL A 341 -4.33 9.93 -0.03
N ARG A 342 -4.64 11.18 0.30
CA ARG A 342 -6.02 11.67 0.30
C ARG A 342 -6.67 11.55 -1.09
N VAL A 343 -6.00 11.96 -2.14
CA VAL A 343 -6.51 11.82 -3.52
C VAL A 343 -6.67 10.34 -3.86
N ALA A 344 -5.69 9.48 -3.52
CA ALA A 344 -5.76 8.05 -3.74
C ALA A 344 -6.98 7.40 -3.06
N ALA A 345 -7.21 7.69 -1.79
CA ALA A 345 -8.34 7.13 -1.03
C ALA A 345 -9.69 7.61 -1.59
N ARG A 346 -9.80 8.88 -1.95
CA ARG A 346 -11.01 9.44 -2.56
C ARG A 346 -11.28 8.84 -3.95
N TYR A 347 -10.24 8.64 -4.76
CA TYR A 347 -10.35 7.97 -6.05
C TYR A 347 -10.87 6.54 -5.88
N ARG A 348 -10.23 5.76 -5.02
CA ARG A 348 -10.66 4.40 -4.71
C ARG A 348 -12.11 4.35 -4.25
N ASN A 349 -12.50 5.22 -3.33
CA ASN A 349 -13.87 5.24 -2.79
C ASN A 349 -14.90 5.65 -3.85
N ARG A 350 -14.56 6.58 -4.75
CA ARG A 350 -15.46 7.03 -5.79
C ARG A 350 -15.68 5.98 -6.88
N PHE A 351 -14.60 5.34 -7.32
CA PHE A 351 -14.65 4.50 -8.53
C PHE A 351 -14.59 3.01 -8.21
N GLY A 352 -14.35 2.61 -6.98
CA GLY A 352 -14.16 1.20 -6.61
C GLY A 352 -13.00 0.55 -7.37
N ALA A 353 -11.98 1.32 -7.69
CA ALA A 353 -10.86 0.92 -8.55
C ALA A 353 -9.51 1.07 -7.82
N ASP A 354 -8.53 0.32 -8.30
CA ASP A 354 -7.19 0.34 -7.74
C ASP A 354 -6.46 1.65 -8.03
N VAL A 355 -5.60 2.05 -7.10
CA VAL A 355 -4.73 3.22 -7.19
C VAL A 355 -3.38 2.91 -6.56
N VAL A 356 -2.31 3.43 -7.13
CA VAL A 356 -0.95 3.20 -6.65
C VAL A 356 -0.35 4.51 -6.15
N VAL A 357 0.20 4.48 -4.94
CA VAL A 357 1.01 5.58 -4.38
C VAL A 357 2.45 5.10 -4.25
N ASP A 358 3.35 5.72 -4.98
CA ASP A 358 4.78 5.46 -4.99
C ASP A 358 5.50 6.45 -4.09
N LEU A 359 5.80 6.03 -2.87
CA LEU A 359 6.49 6.85 -1.87
C LEU A 359 8.00 6.74 -2.11
N VAL A 360 8.57 7.74 -2.78
CA VAL A 360 10.00 7.79 -3.08
C VAL A 360 10.76 8.25 -1.84
N THR A 361 11.56 7.38 -1.30
CA THR A 361 12.29 7.54 -0.04
C THR A 361 13.74 7.09 -0.17
N TYR A 362 14.39 6.87 0.94
CA TYR A 362 15.72 6.25 1.02
C TYR A 362 15.83 5.37 2.28
N ARG A 363 16.90 4.62 2.37
CA ARG A 363 17.16 3.73 3.49
C ARG A 363 18.42 4.16 4.22
N ARG A 364 18.30 4.52 5.52
CA ARG A 364 19.45 4.97 6.31
C ARG A 364 20.39 3.85 6.77
N ARG A 365 19.89 2.63 6.86
CA ARG A 365 20.66 1.45 7.31
C ARG A 365 20.82 0.44 6.18
N GLY A 366 21.50 -0.67 6.40
CA GLY A 366 21.57 -1.79 5.47
C GLY A 366 20.20 -2.40 5.14
N HIS A 367 20.18 -3.46 4.35
CA HIS A 367 18.95 -4.20 4.11
C HIS A 367 18.35 -4.74 5.41
N ASN A 368 19.21 -5.12 6.35
CA ASN A 368 18.89 -5.40 7.76
C ASN A 368 19.92 -4.74 8.68
N GLU A 369 19.75 -4.89 10.00
CA GLU A 369 20.49 -4.17 11.03
C GLU A 369 21.96 -4.57 11.15
N ILE A 370 22.35 -5.73 10.61
CA ILE A 370 23.73 -6.26 10.69
C ILE A 370 24.55 -5.98 9.42
N GLU A 371 23.95 -5.39 8.39
CA GLU A 371 24.64 -5.10 7.12
C GLU A 371 25.16 -3.66 7.09
N GLU A 372 26.34 -3.47 6.49
CA GLU A 372 26.94 -2.16 6.26
C GLU A 372 26.75 -1.72 4.79
N ALA A 373 25.75 -0.91 4.58
CA ALA A 373 25.36 -0.47 3.23
C ALA A 373 26.37 0.46 2.54
N ARG A 374 27.26 1.11 3.31
CA ARG A 374 28.32 1.98 2.75
C ARG A 374 29.34 1.19 1.93
N PHE A 375 29.41 -0.15 2.09
CA PHE A 375 30.27 -0.99 1.26
C PHE A 375 29.75 -1.13 -0.18
N THR A 376 28.45 -1.10 -0.37
CA THR A 376 27.80 -1.29 -1.67
C THR A 376 27.39 0.03 -2.31
N GLN A 377 26.88 1.02 -1.57
CA GLN A 377 26.42 2.32 -2.04
C GLN A 377 27.12 3.51 -1.34
N PRO A 378 28.46 3.63 -1.45
CA PRO A 378 29.20 4.64 -0.69
C PRO A 378 28.82 6.10 -1.02
N LEU A 379 28.48 6.38 -2.29
CA LEU A 379 28.11 7.73 -2.73
C LEU A 379 26.75 8.15 -2.21
N GLN A 380 25.77 7.24 -2.26
CA GLN A 380 24.42 7.48 -1.75
C GLN A 380 24.44 7.71 -0.24
N TYR A 381 25.14 6.86 0.50
CA TYR A 381 25.23 6.99 1.96
C TYR A 381 26.01 8.20 2.43
N LYS A 382 26.91 8.75 1.62
CA LYS A 382 27.52 10.05 1.91
C LYS A 382 26.48 11.18 1.96
N VAL A 383 25.47 11.14 1.11
CA VAL A 383 24.35 12.09 1.13
C VAL A 383 23.42 11.79 2.32
N ILE A 384 23.03 10.53 2.48
CA ILE A 384 22.10 10.09 3.55
C ILE A 384 22.63 10.44 4.94
N ASP A 385 23.91 10.23 5.21
CA ASP A 385 24.54 10.49 6.50
C ASP A 385 24.57 11.98 6.86
N ALA A 386 24.54 12.85 5.86
CA ALA A 386 24.48 14.30 6.06
C ALA A 386 23.07 14.83 6.34
N LEU A 387 22.02 14.02 6.07
CA LEU A 387 20.64 14.46 6.27
C LEU A 387 20.23 14.32 7.74
N PRO A 388 19.65 15.36 8.36
CA PRO A 388 18.99 15.24 9.67
C PRO A 388 17.80 14.25 9.59
N PRO A 389 17.29 13.74 10.73
CA PRO A 389 16.05 12.98 10.79
C PRO A 389 14.88 13.69 10.14
N ILE A 390 13.92 12.94 9.58
CA ILE A 390 12.74 13.52 8.92
C ILE A 390 11.92 14.34 9.90
N SER A 391 11.74 13.88 11.15
CA SER A 391 11.04 14.61 12.21
C SER A 391 11.66 15.99 12.48
N THR A 392 12.99 16.05 12.50
CA THR A 392 13.72 17.33 12.71
C THR A 392 13.49 18.31 11.56
N ARG A 393 13.59 17.84 10.33
CA ARG A 393 13.40 18.68 9.13
C ARG A 393 11.96 19.14 9.00
N TYR A 394 11.01 18.27 9.30
CA TYR A 394 9.59 18.60 9.23
C TYR A 394 9.18 19.57 10.34
N ALA A 395 9.66 19.39 11.59
CA ALA A 395 9.45 20.36 12.67
C ALA A 395 9.98 21.76 12.29
N GLN A 396 11.18 21.83 11.70
CA GLN A 396 11.74 23.10 11.19
C GLN A 396 10.87 23.73 10.10
N ALA A 397 10.36 22.93 9.17
CA ALA A 397 9.47 23.40 8.10
C ALA A 397 8.13 23.93 8.65
N LEU A 398 7.62 23.33 9.73
CA LEU A 398 6.41 23.77 10.43
C LEU A 398 6.66 24.98 11.36
N GLY A 399 7.92 25.32 11.64
CA GLY A 399 8.27 26.35 12.61
C GLY A 399 7.93 25.98 14.06
N THR A 400 8.00 24.68 14.38
CA THR A 400 7.70 24.12 15.72
C THR A 400 8.91 23.40 16.30
N ASP A 401 8.84 23.13 17.60
CA ASP A 401 9.80 22.24 18.26
C ASP A 401 9.51 20.76 17.90
N ALA A 402 10.53 19.91 18.09
CA ALA A 402 10.33 18.45 18.00
C ALA A 402 9.35 17.97 19.07
N PRO A 403 8.54 16.92 18.80
CA PRO A 403 7.60 16.37 19.78
C PRO A 403 8.30 15.89 21.06
N ASP A 404 7.64 16.11 22.20
CA ASP A 404 8.07 15.52 23.47
C ASP A 404 7.71 14.03 23.50
N LEU A 405 8.69 13.16 23.40
CA LEU A 405 8.55 11.72 23.42
C LEU A 405 8.75 11.08 24.81
N THR A 406 8.75 11.88 25.89
CA THR A 406 8.99 11.38 27.25
C THR A 406 7.98 10.31 27.65
N ALA A 407 6.69 10.53 27.39
CA ALA A 407 5.63 9.56 27.68
C ALA A 407 5.78 8.28 26.85
N PHE A 408 6.06 8.42 25.54
CA PHE A 408 6.27 7.26 24.66
C PHE A 408 7.50 6.43 25.06
N ARG A 409 8.57 7.07 25.47
CA ARG A 409 9.76 6.35 25.98
C ARG A 409 9.46 5.61 27.28
N ALA A 410 8.68 6.18 28.19
CA ALA A 410 8.24 5.53 29.41
C ALA A 410 7.34 4.31 29.11
N GLU A 411 6.39 4.45 28.17
CA GLU A 411 5.56 3.35 27.69
C GLU A 411 6.40 2.19 27.12
N MET A 412 7.40 2.51 26.32
CA MET A 412 8.35 1.52 25.80
C MET A 412 9.13 0.82 26.91
N ASP A 413 9.57 1.56 27.93
CA ASP A 413 10.30 0.99 29.08
C ASP A 413 9.42 0.02 29.88
N GLU A 414 8.16 0.38 30.12
CA GLU A 414 7.16 -0.48 30.77
C GLU A 414 6.87 -1.73 29.94
N ALA A 415 6.69 -1.56 28.62
CA ALA A 415 6.44 -2.66 27.70
C ALA A 415 7.62 -3.65 27.66
N PHE A 416 8.88 -3.17 27.66
CA PHE A 416 10.08 -4.02 27.76
C PHE A 416 10.17 -4.76 29.11
N ALA A 417 9.71 -4.16 30.19
CA ALA A 417 9.69 -4.82 31.50
C ALA A 417 8.62 -5.93 31.53
N ALA A 418 7.44 -5.66 31.03
CA ALA A 418 6.32 -6.59 30.99
C ALA A 418 6.55 -7.76 30.02
N ALA A 419 7.22 -7.52 28.90
CA ALA A 419 7.52 -8.53 27.88
C ALA A 419 8.33 -9.73 28.43
N LYS A 420 9.13 -9.52 29.47
CA LYS A 420 9.92 -10.59 30.10
C LYS A 420 9.09 -11.73 30.70
N SER A 421 7.84 -11.44 31.07
CA SER A 421 6.91 -12.40 31.66
C SER A 421 5.67 -12.64 30.79
N TRP A 422 5.63 -12.04 29.61
CA TRP A 422 4.52 -12.23 28.69
C TRP A 422 4.52 -13.65 28.13
N ALA A 423 3.33 -14.22 27.98
CA ALA A 423 3.12 -15.52 27.37
C ALA A 423 1.82 -15.47 26.54
N PRO A 424 1.72 -16.24 25.44
CA PRO A 424 0.53 -16.26 24.58
C PRO A 424 -0.61 -17.05 25.26
N ASN A 425 -1.45 -16.36 26.02
CA ASN A 425 -2.61 -16.96 26.69
C ASN A 425 -3.77 -15.96 26.77
N GLY A 426 -4.97 -16.47 26.78
CA GLY A 426 -6.20 -15.69 26.96
C GLY A 426 -6.50 -14.71 25.83
N PRO A 427 -6.90 -13.46 26.16
CA PRO A 427 -7.34 -12.48 25.17
C PRO A 427 -6.25 -11.93 24.25
N ASP A 428 -4.96 -12.15 24.57
CA ASP A 428 -3.83 -11.69 23.78
C ASP A 428 -3.60 -12.56 22.52
N MET A 429 -4.29 -13.67 22.42
CA MET A 429 -4.21 -14.54 21.26
C MET A 429 -5.14 -14.06 20.15
N THR A 430 -4.72 -14.26 18.90
CA THR A 430 -5.58 -14.01 17.73
C THR A 430 -6.88 -14.80 17.88
N PRO A 431 -8.04 -14.14 17.90
CA PRO A 431 -9.32 -14.81 18.08
C PRO A 431 -9.50 -15.94 17.04
N GLY A 432 -9.92 -17.11 17.51
CA GLY A 432 -10.20 -18.27 16.67
C GLY A 432 -9.04 -19.23 16.42
N LEU A 433 -7.76 -18.80 16.53
CA LEU A 433 -6.65 -19.70 16.24
C LEU A 433 -6.37 -20.68 17.40
N ALA A 434 -6.45 -20.24 18.64
CA ALA A 434 -6.04 -21.04 19.79
C ALA A 434 -7.05 -22.09 20.24
N ARG A 435 -8.34 -21.77 20.19
CA ARG A 435 -9.37 -22.70 20.71
C ARG A 435 -9.63 -23.86 19.78
N ASP A 436 -9.45 -23.68 18.50
CA ASP A 436 -9.84 -24.64 17.48
C ASP A 436 -8.69 -25.55 17.03
N ILE A 437 -7.44 -25.08 17.11
CA ILE A 437 -6.29 -25.86 16.69
C ILE A 437 -6.03 -27.03 17.64
N GLU A 438 -6.06 -26.80 18.96
CA GLU A 438 -5.80 -27.84 19.95
C GLU A 438 -6.87 -28.96 19.93
N ALA A 439 -8.13 -28.58 19.70
CA ALA A 439 -9.24 -29.51 19.70
C ALA A 439 -9.49 -30.22 18.35
N ARG A 440 -9.01 -29.69 17.23
CA ARG A 440 -9.47 -30.09 15.90
C ARG A 440 -8.41 -30.62 14.94
N LEU A 441 -7.13 -30.26 15.07
CA LEU A 441 -6.12 -30.69 14.10
C LEU A 441 -5.79 -32.17 14.17
N CYS A 442 -5.97 -32.80 15.33
CA CYS A 442 -5.65 -34.21 15.56
C CYS A 442 -6.87 -35.11 15.76
N ASP A 443 -8.06 -34.54 15.89
CA ASP A 443 -9.27 -35.34 16.03
C ASP A 443 -9.76 -35.85 14.67
N PRO A 444 -10.16 -37.10 14.58
CA PRO A 444 -10.80 -37.62 13.37
C PRO A 444 -12.08 -36.83 13.07
N VAL A 445 -12.13 -36.23 11.91
CA VAL A 445 -13.33 -35.54 11.44
C VAL A 445 -14.07 -36.43 10.49
N GLU A 446 -15.37 -36.63 10.75
CA GLU A 446 -16.24 -37.34 9.83
C GLU A 446 -16.40 -36.50 8.54
N THR A 447 -15.72 -36.90 7.48
CA THR A 447 -15.77 -36.27 6.17
C THR A 447 -16.75 -36.94 5.20
N GLY A 448 -17.42 -37.98 5.65
CA GLY A 448 -18.43 -38.67 4.88
C GLY A 448 -19.62 -37.78 4.57
N VAL A 449 -20.07 -37.79 3.33
CA VAL A 449 -21.30 -37.13 2.90
C VAL A 449 -22.35 -38.18 2.64
N ASP A 450 -23.55 -37.97 3.17
CA ASP A 450 -24.68 -38.90 2.95
C ASP A 450 -24.91 -39.14 1.46
N VAL A 451 -25.14 -40.41 1.11
CA VAL A 451 -25.26 -40.86 -0.28
C VAL A 451 -26.45 -40.23 -1.01
N GLU A 452 -27.56 -39.97 -0.30
CA GLU A 452 -28.72 -39.30 -0.91
C GLU A 452 -28.44 -37.83 -1.20
N ARG A 453 -27.66 -37.21 -0.34
CA ARG A 453 -27.16 -35.82 -0.59
C ARG A 453 -26.22 -35.79 -1.79
N LEU A 454 -25.29 -36.74 -1.92
CA LEU A 454 -24.43 -36.85 -3.09
C LEU A 454 -25.22 -37.09 -4.38
N ARG A 455 -26.25 -37.92 -4.33
CA ARG A 455 -27.16 -38.14 -5.48
C ARG A 455 -27.91 -36.87 -5.85
N ALA A 456 -28.46 -36.15 -4.85
CA ALA A 456 -29.16 -34.89 -5.08
C ALA A 456 -28.26 -33.83 -5.71
N LEU A 457 -27.02 -33.71 -5.23
CA LEU A 457 -26.02 -32.84 -5.81
C LEU A 457 -25.63 -33.23 -7.24
N GLY A 458 -25.44 -34.56 -7.48
CA GLY A 458 -25.15 -35.06 -8.82
C GLY A 458 -26.27 -34.75 -9.81
N ILE A 459 -27.54 -34.95 -9.41
CA ILE A 459 -28.70 -34.61 -10.23
C ILE A 459 -28.77 -33.11 -10.49
N ALA A 460 -28.57 -32.30 -9.45
CA ALA A 460 -28.56 -30.81 -9.60
C ALA A 460 -27.46 -30.34 -10.55
N MET A 461 -26.28 -30.92 -10.49
CA MET A 461 -25.17 -30.64 -11.39
C MET A 461 -25.44 -31.03 -12.85
N ALA A 462 -26.19 -32.14 -13.04
CA ALA A 462 -26.55 -32.67 -14.37
C ALA A 462 -27.84 -32.04 -14.92
N THR A 463 -28.54 -31.19 -14.15
CA THR A 463 -29.83 -30.62 -14.57
C THR A 463 -29.60 -29.12 -14.94
N PRO A 464 -29.80 -28.77 -16.21
CA PRO A 464 -29.72 -27.37 -16.60
C PRO A 464 -30.73 -26.50 -15.85
N PRO A 465 -30.37 -25.26 -15.45
CA PRO A 465 -31.34 -24.30 -14.92
C PRO A 465 -32.51 -24.04 -15.90
N ASP A 466 -33.69 -23.79 -15.35
CA ASP A 466 -34.87 -23.45 -16.15
C ASP A 466 -34.62 -22.29 -17.08
N GLY A 467 -35.00 -22.42 -18.34
CA GLY A 467 -34.82 -21.38 -19.37
C GLY A 467 -33.40 -21.34 -19.99
N MET A 468 -32.46 -22.15 -19.55
CA MET A 468 -31.14 -22.24 -20.16
C MET A 468 -31.12 -23.23 -21.35
N THR A 469 -30.74 -22.74 -22.52
CA THR A 469 -30.52 -23.60 -23.70
C THR A 469 -29.04 -23.98 -23.78
N LEU A 470 -28.75 -25.24 -23.61
CA LEU A 470 -27.38 -25.75 -23.69
C LEU A 470 -27.05 -26.24 -25.11
N HIS A 471 -25.77 -26.08 -25.45
CA HIS A 471 -25.26 -26.70 -26.68
C HIS A 471 -25.35 -28.20 -26.62
N PRO A 472 -25.77 -28.91 -27.75
CA PRO A 472 -25.98 -30.37 -27.73
C PRO A 472 -24.79 -31.20 -27.23
N LYS A 473 -23.57 -30.77 -27.47
CA LYS A 473 -22.37 -31.44 -26.93
C LYS A 473 -22.24 -31.33 -25.41
N VAL A 474 -22.71 -30.24 -24.80
CA VAL A 474 -22.71 -30.07 -23.32
C VAL A 474 -23.72 -31.03 -22.70
N LEU A 475 -24.91 -31.16 -23.33
CA LEU A 475 -25.95 -32.13 -22.90
C LEU A 475 -25.48 -33.60 -22.91
N GLN A 476 -24.45 -33.92 -23.71
CA GLN A 476 -23.89 -35.28 -23.74
C GLN A 476 -22.96 -35.59 -22.54
N PHE A 477 -22.50 -34.58 -21.85
CA PHE A 477 -21.62 -34.69 -20.68
C PHE A 477 -22.36 -34.56 -19.34
N LEU A 478 -23.61 -34.11 -19.36
CA LEU A 478 -24.50 -34.08 -18.20
C LEU A 478 -25.25 -35.41 -18.06
#